data_6f214c1ffe638a121c15b0193e80f407
#
_entry.id   6f214c1ffe638a121c15b0193e80f407
#
_cell.length_a   1.000
_cell.length_b   1.000
_cell.length_c   1.000
_cell.angle_alpha   90.00
_cell.angle_beta   90.00
_cell.angle_gamma   90.00
#
_symmetry.space_group_name_H-M   'P 1'
#
loop_
_entity.id
_entity.type
_entity.pdbx_description
1 polymer ?
#
loop_
_entity_poly.entity_id
_entity_poly.type
_entity_poly.pdbx_seq_one_letter_code
_entity_poly.pdbx_strand_id
1 'polypeptide(L)'
;MKAKRDRLQVIHDILKAISDKNSKIKPTHILYKANLSHQMLEEYLAELLEKGFILVHADGKNRTYSLTQKGFDYLNKYKFIIDFTESFGLN
;
A
#
# COMPACT_ATOMS: atom_id res chain seq x y z
N MET A 1 6.48 7.59 22.50
CA MET A 1 5.25 7.99 21.82
C MET A 1 5.34 7.67 20.34
N LYS A 2 4.25 7.18 19.80
CA LYS A 2 4.25 6.76 18.41
C LYS A 2 4.06 7.95 17.47
N ALA A 3 4.96 8.13 16.54
CA ALA A 3 4.85 9.18 15.56
C ALA A 3 3.73 8.87 14.57
N LYS A 4 3.12 9.91 14.02
CA LYS A 4 2.15 9.74 12.95
C LYS A 4 2.86 9.17 11.72
N ARG A 5 2.17 8.28 11.02
CA ARG A 5 2.67 7.79 9.75
C ARG A 5 2.61 8.92 8.72
N ASP A 6 3.66 9.06 7.95
CA ASP A 6 3.63 9.99 6.84
C ASP A 6 2.95 9.33 5.63
N ARG A 7 2.77 10.13 4.59
CA ARG A 7 2.09 9.66 3.38
C ARG A 7 2.81 8.48 2.73
N LEU A 8 4.14 8.52 2.69
CA LEU A 8 4.91 7.44 2.07
C LEU A 8 4.74 6.13 2.82
N GLN A 9 4.68 6.21 4.14
CA GLN A 9 4.49 5.02 4.96
C GLN A 9 3.08 4.44 4.79
N VAL A 10 2.06 5.29 4.68
CA VAL A 10 0.71 4.83 4.45
C VAL A 10 0.62 4.11 3.10
N ILE A 11 1.21 4.69 2.06
CA ILE A 11 1.23 4.06 0.74
C ILE A 11 1.96 2.72 0.81
N HIS A 12 3.09 2.68 1.52
CA HIS A 12 3.81 1.42 1.73
C HIS A 12 2.92 0.36 2.37
N ASP A 13 2.18 0.74 3.41
CA ASP A 13 1.35 -0.21 4.16
C ASP A 13 0.23 -0.75 3.28
N ILE A 14 -0.36 0.09 2.43
CA ILE A 14 -1.40 -0.34 1.50
C ILE A 14 -0.83 -1.33 0.47
N LEU A 15 0.29 -0.96 -0.16
CA LEU A 15 0.90 -1.82 -1.17
C LEU A 15 1.40 -3.13 -0.58
N LYS A 16 1.93 -3.08 0.64
CA LYS A 16 2.38 -4.28 1.34
C LYS A 16 1.21 -5.22 1.61
N ALA A 17 0.07 -4.68 2.04
CA ALA A 17 -1.12 -5.49 2.28
C ALA A 17 -1.57 -6.20 1.00
N ILE A 18 -1.53 -5.49 -0.12
CA ILE A 18 -1.90 -6.07 -1.41
C ILE A 18 -0.91 -7.16 -1.82
N SER A 19 0.37 -6.91 -1.64
CA SER A 19 1.42 -7.88 -1.96
C SER A 19 1.26 -9.17 -1.16
N ASP A 20 0.93 -9.05 0.12
CA ASP A 20 0.83 -10.21 1.02
C ASP A 20 -0.31 -11.16 0.66
N LYS A 21 -1.30 -10.70 -0.09
CA LYS A 21 -2.45 -11.51 -0.47
C LYS A 21 -2.42 -11.96 -1.92
N ASN A 22 -1.26 -11.94 -2.55
CA ASN A 22 -1.12 -12.44 -3.93
C ASN A 22 -2.10 -11.80 -4.90
N SER A 23 -2.29 -10.50 -4.76
CA SER A 23 -3.05 -9.72 -5.73
C SER A 23 -4.54 -10.03 -5.78
N LYS A 24 -5.11 -10.54 -4.68
CA LYS A 24 -6.55 -10.81 -4.62
C LYS A 24 -7.15 -10.31 -3.33
N ILE A 25 -6.74 -9.14 -2.91
CA ILE A 25 -7.19 -8.60 -1.64
C ILE A 25 -8.40 -7.68 -1.85
N LYS A 26 -9.37 -7.82 -0.96
CA LYS A 26 -10.54 -6.95 -0.94
C LYS A 26 -10.25 -5.67 -0.18
N PRO A 27 -10.98 -4.57 -0.49
CA PRO A 27 -10.76 -3.30 0.21
C PRO A 27 -10.84 -3.41 1.73
N THR A 28 -11.75 -4.22 2.24
CA THR A 28 -11.91 -4.40 3.68
C THR A 28 -10.64 -4.92 4.32
N HIS A 29 -9.97 -5.87 3.67
CA HIS A 29 -8.72 -6.42 4.20
C HIS A 29 -7.61 -5.39 4.15
N ILE A 30 -7.56 -4.58 3.09
CA ILE A 30 -6.57 -3.51 3.02
C ILE A 30 -6.78 -2.52 4.16
N LEU A 31 -8.03 -2.16 4.40
CA LEU A 31 -8.40 -1.22 5.44
C LEU A 31 -7.89 -1.68 6.81
N TYR A 32 -8.11 -2.95 7.14
CA TYR A 32 -7.67 -3.49 8.42
C TYR A 32 -6.15 -3.59 8.50
N LYS A 33 -5.51 -4.10 7.45
CA LYS A 33 -4.07 -4.29 7.47
C LYS A 33 -3.30 -2.97 7.50
N ALA A 34 -3.81 -1.97 6.78
CA ALA A 34 -3.16 -0.66 6.74
C ALA A 34 -3.66 0.28 7.84
N ASN A 35 -4.65 -0.17 8.62
CA ASN A 35 -5.20 0.61 9.73
C ASN A 35 -5.66 2.00 9.29
N LEU A 36 -6.56 2.03 8.33
CA LEU A 36 -7.07 3.26 7.76
C LEU A 36 -8.57 3.37 7.95
N SER A 37 -9.07 4.60 7.89
CA SER A 37 -10.50 4.81 7.78
C SER A 37 -10.96 4.50 6.37
N HIS A 38 -12.26 4.30 6.22
CA HIS A 38 -12.86 4.03 4.91
C HIS A 38 -12.56 5.15 3.92
N GLN A 39 -12.74 6.39 4.36
CA GLN A 39 -12.53 7.54 3.50
C GLN A 39 -11.08 7.65 3.06
N MET A 40 -10.15 7.48 3.98
CA MET A 40 -8.73 7.55 3.65
C MET A 40 -8.37 6.47 2.63
N LEU A 41 -8.85 5.24 2.84
CA LEU A 41 -8.54 4.16 1.93
C LEU A 41 -9.05 4.47 0.52
N GLU A 42 -10.28 4.96 0.39
CA GLU A 42 -10.84 5.28 -0.92
C GLU A 42 -10.02 6.33 -1.64
N GLU A 43 -9.57 7.35 -0.91
CA GLU A 43 -8.77 8.40 -1.51
C GLU A 43 -7.41 7.88 -1.98
N TYR A 44 -6.76 7.06 -1.16
CA TYR A 44 -5.47 6.49 -1.54
C TYR A 44 -5.60 5.51 -2.70
N LEU A 45 -6.64 4.65 -2.68
CA LEU A 45 -6.83 3.69 -3.76
C LEU A 45 -7.06 4.39 -5.09
N ALA A 46 -7.86 5.47 -5.09
CA ALA A 46 -8.12 6.22 -6.31
C ALA A 46 -6.81 6.80 -6.87
N GLU A 47 -5.99 7.36 -6.01
CA GLU A 47 -4.71 7.94 -6.43
C GLU A 47 -3.75 6.87 -6.95
N LEU A 48 -3.66 5.75 -6.23
CA LEU A 48 -2.75 4.69 -6.62
C LEU A 48 -3.15 4.03 -7.94
N LEU A 49 -4.46 3.94 -8.19
CA LEU A 49 -4.97 3.48 -9.48
C LEU A 49 -4.59 4.45 -10.59
N GLU A 50 -4.84 5.74 -10.36
CA GLU A 50 -4.57 6.76 -11.35
C GLU A 50 -3.09 6.80 -11.73
N LYS A 51 -2.22 6.64 -10.75
CA LYS A 51 -0.78 6.73 -10.96
C LYS A 51 -0.14 5.41 -11.36
N GLY A 52 -0.93 4.35 -11.51
CA GLY A 52 -0.44 3.10 -12.05
C GLY A 52 0.31 2.20 -11.09
N PHE A 53 0.11 2.37 -9.78
CA PHE A 53 0.73 1.50 -8.78
C PHE A 53 -0.05 0.22 -8.55
N ILE A 54 -1.37 0.25 -8.78
CA ILE A 54 -2.23 -0.89 -8.55
C ILE A 54 -3.22 -1.03 -9.69
N LEU A 55 -3.81 -2.22 -9.78
CA LEU A 55 -4.90 -2.51 -10.70
C LEU A 55 -6.10 -2.95 -9.89
N VAL A 56 -7.29 -2.68 -10.41
CA VAL A 56 -8.51 -3.17 -9.81
C VAL A 56 -9.11 -4.23 -10.71
N HIS A 57 -9.60 -5.31 -10.08
CA HIS A 57 -10.29 -6.40 -10.77
C HIS A 57 -11.71 -6.43 -10.25
N ALA A 58 -12.67 -6.22 -11.15
CA ALA A 58 -14.07 -6.20 -10.79
C ALA A 58 -14.73 -7.48 -11.26
N ASP A 59 -15.52 -8.10 -10.36
CA ASP A 59 -16.30 -9.28 -10.65
C ASP A 59 -17.66 -9.07 -10.02
N GLY A 60 -18.60 -8.56 -10.80
CA GLY A 60 -19.89 -8.16 -10.27
C GLY A 60 -19.73 -7.03 -9.28
N LYS A 61 -20.17 -7.27 -8.05
CA LYS A 61 -20.04 -6.28 -6.97
C LYS A 61 -18.73 -6.38 -6.22
N ASN A 62 -17.95 -7.43 -6.48
CA ASN A 62 -16.69 -7.65 -5.78
C ASN A 62 -15.56 -6.96 -6.50
N ARG A 63 -14.68 -6.34 -5.73
CA ARG A 63 -13.46 -5.73 -6.25
C ARG A 63 -12.27 -6.27 -5.49
N THR A 64 -11.22 -6.60 -6.22
CA THR A 64 -9.94 -6.97 -5.63
C THR A 64 -8.86 -6.12 -6.29
N TYR A 65 -7.71 -6.06 -5.64
CA TYR A 65 -6.61 -5.20 -6.10
C TYR A 65 -5.33 -6.02 -6.22
N SER A 66 -4.51 -5.63 -7.19
CA SER A 66 -3.20 -6.24 -7.36
C SER A 66 -2.17 -5.14 -7.62
N LEU A 67 -0.89 -5.48 -7.41
CA LEU A 67 0.18 -4.54 -7.69
C LEU A 67 0.59 -4.60 -9.16
N THR A 68 0.96 -3.43 -9.69
CA THR A 68 1.69 -3.37 -10.94
C THR A 68 3.18 -3.50 -10.66
N GLN A 69 3.99 -3.58 -11.72
CA GLN A 69 5.44 -3.56 -11.55
C GLN A 69 5.88 -2.30 -10.80
N LYS A 70 5.24 -1.17 -11.10
CA LYS A 70 5.54 0.09 -10.43
C LYS A 70 5.26 0.00 -8.93
N GLY A 71 4.19 -0.71 -8.53
CA GLY A 71 3.89 -0.94 -7.13
C GLY A 71 4.96 -1.78 -6.43
N PHE A 72 5.41 -2.86 -7.08
CA PHE A 72 6.49 -3.67 -6.55
C PHE A 72 7.80 -2.88 -6.45
N ASP A 73 8.08 -2.06 -7.45
CA ASP A 73 9.29 -1.23 -7.42
C ASP A 73 9.27 -0.27 -6.25
N TYR A 74 8.10 0.31 -5.96
CA TYR A 74 7.96 1.19 -4.81
C TYR A 74 8.30 0.46 -3.51
N LEU A 75 7.75 -0.75 -3.33
CA LEU A 75 8.02 -1.52 -2.12
C LEU A 75 9.49 -1.83 -1.97
N ASN A 76 10.15 -2.22 -3.06
CA ASN A 76 11.56 -2.54 -3.01
C ASN A 76 12.41 -1.34 -2.65
N LYS A 77 12.11 -0.18 -3.24
CA LYS A 77 12.87 1.03 -2.96
C LYS A 77 12.61 1.55 -1.56
N TYR A 78 11.38 1.43 -1.09
CA TYR A 78 11.05 1.83 0.27
C TYR A 78 11.84 1.00 1.28
N LYS A 79 11.89 -0.31 1.08
CA LYS A 79 12.65 -1.19 1.94
C LYS A 79 14.14 -0.82 1.94
N PHE A 80 14.68 -0.52 0.77
CA PHE A 80 16.08 -0.14 0.64
C PHE A 80 16.38 1.13 1.45
N ILE A 81 15.50 2.12 1.37
CA ILE A 81 15.69 3.38 2.11
C ILE A 81 15.64 3.14 3.61
N ILE A 82 14.69 2.33 4.08
CA ILE A 82 14.57 2.00 5.50
C ILE A 82 15.83 1.27 5.99
N ASP A 83 16.27 0.26 5.24
CA ASP A 83 17.48 -0.49 5.60
C ASP A 83 18.70 0.43 5.65
N PHE A 84 18.79 1.35 4.70
CA PHE A 84 19.88 2.32 4.63
C PHE A 84 19.89 3.20 5.88
N THR A 85 18.74 3.77 6.24
CA THR A 85 18.68 4.65 7.41
C THR A 85 18.97 3.89 8.70
N GLU A 86 18.51 2.65 8.82
CA GLU A 86 18.77 1.84 9.99
C GLU A 86 20.25 1.53 10.15
N SER A 87 20.94 1.30 9.05
CA SER A 87 22.35 0.99 9.10
C SER A 87 23.20 2.17 9.61
N PHE A 88 22.65 3.37 9.55
CA PHE A 88 23.28 4.57 10.08
C PHE A 88 22.68 5.00 11.44
N GLY A 89 21.74 4.25 11.96
CA GLY A 89 21.10 4.60 13.22
C GLY A 89 20.19 5.81 13.15
N LEU A 90 19.61 6.07 11.98
CA LEU A 90 18.82 7.27 11.75
C LEU A 90 17.31 7.02 11.71
N ASN A 91 16.85 5.92 12.22
CA ASN A 91 15.42 5.62 12.21
C ASN A 91 14.71 5.98 13.52
#